data_9e77cd8aeab716a07092ea542e22f9ea
#
_entry.id   9e77cd8aeab716a07092ea542e22f9ea
#
_cell.length_a   1.000
_cell.length_b   1.000
_cell.length_c   1.000
_cell.angle_alpha   90.00
_cell.angle_beta   90.00
_cell.angle_gamma   90.00
#
_symmetry.space_group_name_H-M   'P 1'
#
loop_
_entity.id
_entity.type
_entity.pdbx_description
1 polymer ?
#
loop_
_entity_poly.entity_id
_entity_poly.type
_entity_poly.pdbx_seq_one_letter_code
_entity_poly.pdbx_strand_id
1 'polypeptide(L)'
;MSRRLARASGDARGDQGAAVVWTLALIPLLLLAFSASAVAGALAVARQRVATAADVAVLAAAQALADPCAAADRAAHANGTTLVACSVEADDVTVTVSRPAPELVVRIAGMLGGDPPDLSSTARAGPP
;
A
#
# COMPACT_ATOMS: atom_id res chain seq x y z
N MET A 1 30.17 -41.20 45.76
CA MET A 1 30.29 -40.36 44.56
C MET A 1 29.05 -40.46 43.62
N SER A 2 27.87 -40.86 44.16
CA SER A 2 26.70 -41.21 43.32
C SER A 2 25.44 -40.34 43.57
N ARG A 3 25.56 -39.15 44.19
CA ARG A 3 24.39 -38.30 44.51
C ARG A 3 24.26 -37.02 43.67
N ARG A 4 25.14 -36.78 42.69
CA ARG A 4 25.10 -35.55 41.87
C ARG A 4 24.41 -35.70 40.49
N LEU A 5 24.02 -36.93 40.10
CA LEU A 5 23.41 -37.16 38.77
C LEU A 5 21.88 -37.14 38.76
N ALA A 6 21.23 -37.09 39.95
CA ALA A 6 19.76 -37.14 40.02
C ALA A 6 19.05 -35.75 39.96
N ARG A 7 19.80 -34.64 39.93
CA ARG A 7 19.21 -33.29 39.93
C ARG A 7 19.03 -32.63 38.55
N ALA A 8 19.61 -33.22 37.51
CA ALA A 8 19.53 -32.66 36.16
C ALA A 8 18.25 -33.03 35.37
N SER A 9 17.46 -34.00 35.89
CA SER A 9 16.27 -34.48 35.15
C SER A 9 14.95 -33.78 35.54
N GLY A 10 14.97 -32.91 36.58
CA GLY A 10 13.78 -32.23 37.08
C GLY A 10 13.45 -30.94 36.32
N ASP A 11 14.48 -30.23 35.87
CA ASP A 11 14.30 -28.90 35.23
C ASP A 11 13.85 -28.99 33.77
N ALA A 12 14.21 -30.05 33.05
CA ALA A 12 13.87 -30.21 31.64
C ALA A 12 12.36 -30.34 31.35
N ARG A 13 11.55 -30.79 32.33
CA ARG A 13 10.10 -30.88 32.15
C ARG A 13 9.36 -29.55 32.37
N GLY A 14 9.91 -28.67 33.21
CA GLY A 14 9.39 -27.34 33.44
C GLY A 14 9.58 -26.42 32.20
N ASP A 15 10.73 -26.54 31.55
CA ASP A 15 11.07 -25.73 30.37
C ASP A 15 10.27 -26.11 29.11
N GLN A 16 9.88 -27.41 28.99
CA GLN A 16 9.05 -27.85 27.86
C GLN A 16 7.64 -27.25 27.89
N GLY A 17 7.04 -27.08 29.05
CA GLY A 17 5.74 -26.42 29.20
C GLY A 17 5.80 -24.91 28.88
N ALA A 18 6.85 -24.24 29.32
CA ALA A 18 7.07 -22.84 29.04
C ALA A 18 7.28 -22.58 27.55
N ALA A 19 8.05 -23.43 26.87
CA ALA A 19 8.28 -23.32 25.42
C ALA A 19 6.98 -23.43 24.61
N VAL A 20 6.06 -24.32 24.97
CA VAL A 20 4.76 -24.48 24.30
C VAL A 20 3.89 -23.22 24.49
N VAL A 21 3.85 -22.66 25.70
CA VAL A 21 3.10 -21.42 25.96
C VAL A 21 3.65 -20.25 25.14
N TRP A 22 4.98 -20.12 25.07
CA TRP A 22 5.64 -19.08 24.25
C TRP A 22 5.36 -19.25 22.77
N THR A 23 5.38 -20.47 22.22
CA THR A 23 5.05 -20.70 20.80
C THR A 23 3.59 -20.39 20.49
N LEU A 24 2.67 -20.76 21.38
CA LEU A 24 1.24 -20.43 21.23
C LEU A 24 0.97 -18.92 21.27
N ALA A 25 1.75 -18.15 22.03
CA ALA A 25 1.64 -16.70 22.07
C ALA A 25 2.29 -16.01 20.86
N LEU A 26 3.41 -16.56 20.37
CA LEU A 26 4.15 -16.00 19.23
C LEU A 26 3.43 -16.18 17.89
N ILE A 27 2.75 -17.31 17.68
CA ILE A 27 2.05 -17.59 16.42
C ILE A 27 1.02 -16.50 16.08
N PRO A 28 0.06 -16.15 16.93
CA PRO A 28 -0.92 -15.11 16.62
C PRO A 28 -0.26 -13.73 16.46
N LEU A 29 0.80 -13.43 17.19
CA LEU A 29 1.55 -12.18 17.04
C LEU A 29 2.23 -12.09 15.66
N LEU A 30 2.85 -13.17 15.20
CA LEU A 30 3.46 -13.24 13.88
C LEU A 30 2.41 -13.14 12.77
N LEU A 31 1.27 -13.79 12.91
CA LEU A 31 0.18 -13.69 11.94
C LEU A 31 -0.37 -12.26 11.86
N LEU A 32 -0.50 -11.58 13.00
CA LEU A 32 -0.93 -10.19 13.04
C LEU A 32 0.10 -9.27 12.36
N ALA A 33 1.38 -9.43 12.67
CA ALA A 33 2.45 -8.66 12.05
C ALA A 33 2.53 -8.88 10.53
N PHE A 34 2.39 -10.13 10.08
CA PHE A 34 2.35 -10.48 8.66
C PHE A 34 1.15 -9.85 7.96
N SER A 35 -0.03 -9.92 8.55
CA SER A 35 -1.25 -9.32 8.01
C SER A 35 -1.12 -7.79 7.88
N ALA A 36 -0.59 -7.13 8.90
CA ALA A 36 -0.34 -5.69 8.86
C ALA A 36 0.65 -5.29 7.76
N SER A 37 1.72 -6.08 7.60
CA SER A 37 2.72 -5.86 6.55
C SER A 37 2.14 -6.04 5.15
N ALA A 38 1.27 -7.03 4.94
CA ALA A 38 0.61 -7.28 3.67
C ALA A 38 -0.32 -6.10 3.28
N VAL A 39 -1.08 -5.56 4.23
CA VAL A 39 -1.95 -4.39 4.00
C VAL A 39 -1.12 -3.16 3.67
N ALA A 40 -0.05 -2.89 4.43
CA ALA A 40 0.84 -1.76 4.17
C ALA A 40 1.50 -1.85 2.79
N GLY A 41 1.95 -3.05 2.41
CA GLY A 41 2.52 -3.33 1.09
C GLY A 41 1.52 -3.10 -0.05
N ALA A 42 0.30 -3.59 0.10
CA ALA A 42 -0.76 -3.38 -0.89
C ALA A 42 -1.08 -1.89 -1.09
N LEU A 43 -1.14 -1.12 0.00
CA LEU A 43 -1.38 0.32 -0.07
C LEU A 43 -0.20 1.07 -0.71
N ALA A 44 1.04 0.69 -0.40
CA ALA A 44 2.23 1.28 -1.00
C ALA A 44 2.26 1.06 -2.53
N VAL A 45 2.00 -0.17 -2.98
CA VAL A 45 1.90 -0.50 -4.42
C VAL A 45 0.75 0.27 -5.09
N ALA A 46 -0.40 0.39 -4.43
CA ALA A 46 -1.53 1.14 -4.98
C ALA A 46 -1.19 2.63 -5.16
N ARG A 47 -0.55 3.26 -4.17
CA ARG A 47 -0.08 4.66 -4.26
C ARG A 47 0.92 4.85 -5.39
N GLN A 48 1.87 3.93 -5.54
CA GLN A 48 2.88 4.01 -6.61
C GLN A 48 2.23 3.88 -8.00
N ARG A 49 1.22 3.03 -8.15
CA ARG A 49 0.47 2.90 -9.42
C ARG A 49 -0.27 4.19 -9.77
N VAL A 50 -0.89 4.84 -8.81
CA VAL A 50 -1.58 6.13 -9.03
C VAL A 50 -0.57 7.22 -9.40
N ALA A 51 0.58 7.28 -8.73
CA ALA A 51 1.65 8.22 -9.08
C ALA A 51 2.15 8.00 -10.51
N THR A 52 2.45 6.76 -10.88
CA THR A 52 2.88 6.43 -12.26
C THR A 52 1.79 6.78 -13.29
N ALA A 53 0.51 6.56 -12.97
CA ALA A 53 -0.58 6.94 -13.86
C ALA A 53 -0.67 8.47 -14.05
N ALA A 54 -0.41 9.25 -13.00
CA ALA A 54 -0.33 10.71 -13.10
C ALA A 54 0.82 11.17 -14.01
N ASP A 55 2.00 10.54 -13.84
CA ASP A 55 3.17 10.84 -14.67
C ASP A 55 2.93 10.51 -16.15
N VAL A 56 2.32 9.37 -16.44
CA VAL A 56 1.97 8.99 -17.83
C VAL A 56 0.91 9.92 -18.39
N ALA A 57 -0.09 10.30 -17.60
CA ALA A 57 -1.16 11.21 -18.05
C ALA A 57 -0.61 12.61 -18.36
N VAL A 58 0.27 13.16 -17.53
CA VAL A 58 0.85 14.48 -17.75
C VAL A 58 1.81 14.47 -18.96
N LEU A 59 2.56 13.39 -19.17
CA LEU A 59 3.41 13.26 -20.37
C LEU A 59 2.57 13.16 -21.65
N ALA A 60 1.45 12.44 -21.61
CA ALA A 60 0.52 12.36 -22.73
C ALA A 60 -0.10 13.74 -23.04
N ALA A 61 -0.44 14.51 -22.01
CA ALA A 61 -0.93 15.87 -22.14
C ALA A 61 0.13 16.80 -22.75
N ALA A 62 1.36 16.76 -22.25
CA ALA A 62 2.46 17.61 -22.71
C ALA A 62 2.85 17.36 -24.18
N GLN A 63 2.59 16.15 -24.69
CA GLN A 63 2.85 15.79 -26.09
C GLN A 63 1.67 16.06 -27.03
N ALA A 64 0.50 16.37 -26.50
CA ALA A 64 -0.70 16.60 -27.30
C ALA A 64 -0.74 18.02 -27.89
N LEU A 65 -0.84 18.11 -29.22
CA LEU A 65 -0.84 19.38 -29.93
C LEU A 65 -2.20 20.10 -29.92
N ALA A 66 -3.30 19.37 -29.79
CA ALA A 66 -4.66 19.91 -29.93
C ALA A 66 -5.40 20.01 -28.58
N ASP A 67 -5.43 18.96 -27.79
CA ASP A 67 -6.17 18.91 -26.54
C ASP A 67 -5.40 18.11 -25.47
N PRO A 68 -4.56 18.80 -24.69
CA PRO A 68 -3.77 18.19 -23.62
C PRO A 68 -4.61 17.45 -22.59
N CYS A 69 -5.72 18.04 -22.15
CA CYS A 69 -6.55 17.43 -21.10
C CYS A 69 -7.31 16.20 -21.58
N ALA A 70 -7.76 16.16 -22.83
CA ALA A 70 -8.35 14.96 -23.40
C ALA A 70 -7.30 13.83 -23.57
N ALA A 71 -6.06 14.17 -23.87
CA ALA A 71 -4.97 13.19 -23.92
C ALA A 71 -4.64 12.64 -22.53
N ALA A 72 -4.60 13.51 -21.50
CA ALA A 72 -4.44 13.11 -20.11
C ALA A 72 -5.55 12.15 -19.65
N ASP A 73 -6.79 12.46 -19.98
CA ASP A 73 -7.96 11.66 -19.60
C ASP A 73 -7.88 10.24 -20.21
N ARG A 74 -7.60 10.13 -21.49
CA ARG A 74 -7.41 8.82 -22.14
C ARG A 74 -6.26 8.03 -21.52
N ALA A 75 -5.15 8.69 -21.19
CA ALA A 75 -4.01 8.04 -20.55
C ALA A 75 -4.32 7.59 -19.13
N ALA A 76 -5.02 8.41 -18.34
CA ALA A 76 -5.48 8.07 -17.00
C ALA A 76 -6.40 6.84 -17.04
N HIS A 77 -7.42 6.84 -17.90
CA HIS A 77 -8.32 5.69 -18.07
C HIS A 77 -7.61 4.42 -18.51
N ALA A 78 -6.66 4.50 -19.43
CA ALA A 78 -5.86 3.37 -19.88
C ALA A 78 -5.02 2.74 -18.74
N ASN A 79 -4.68 3.54 -17.72
CA ASN A 79 -3.94 3.11 -16.52
C ASN A 79 -4.86 2.79 -15.32
N GLY A 80 -6.18 2.72 -15.52
CA GLY A 80 -7.15 2.35 -14.50
C GLY A 80 -7.32 3.39 -13.40
N THR A 81 -7.12 4.66 -13.74
CA THR A 81 -7.37 5.83 -12.89
C THR A 81 -8.38 6.77 -13.54
N THR A 82 -8.92 7.69 -12.78
CA THR A 82 -9.84 8.73 -13.27
C THR A 82 -9.14 10.09 -13.20
N LEU A 83 -9.26 10.88 -14.25
CA LEU A 83 -8.80 12.26 -14.24
C LEU A 83 -9.71 13.11 -13.34
N VAL A 84 -9.13 13.75 -12.32
CA VAL A 84 -9.86 14.61 -11.38
C VAL A 84 -9.70 16.08 -11.73
N ALA A 85 -8.49 16.48 -12.13
CA ALA A 85 -8.19 17.84 -12.51
C ALA A 85 -7.12 17.86 -13.61
N CYS A 86 -7.24 18.81 -14.51
CA CYS A 86 -6.25 19.11 -15.52
C CYS A 86 -6.22 20.64 -15.74
N SER A 87 -5.04 21.21 -15.67
CA SER A 87 -4.82 22.62 -15.98
C SER A 87 -3.63 22.78 -16.92
N VAL A 88 -3.77 23.70 -17.85
CA VAL A 88 -2.71 24.08 -18.79
C VAL A 88 -2.44 25.57 -18.60
N GLU A 89 -1.25 25.92 -18.14
CA GLU A 89 -0.82 27.30 -17.89
C GLU A 89 0.47 27.58 -18.66
N ALA A 90 0.35 28.38 -19.72
CA ALA A 90 1.45 28.63 -20.65
C ALA A 90 2.06 27.32 -21.19
N ASP A 91 3.29 27.00 -20.74
CA ASP A 91 4.00 25.80 -21.17
C ASP A 91 3.93 24.66 -20.12
N ASP A 92 3.19 24.85 -19.01
CA ASP A 92 3.04 23.88 -17.92
C ASP A 92 1.70 23.17 -17.99
N VAL A 93 1.73 21.86 -17.83
CA VAL A 93 0.53 21.04 -17.68
C VAL A 93 0.56 20.39 -16.31
N THR A 94 -0.51 20.53 -15.56
CA THR A 94 -0.71 19.87 -14.26
C THR A 94 -1.91 18.93 -14.35
N VAL A 95 -1.71 17.68 -13.96
CA VAL A 95 -2.72 16.62 -14.00
C VAL A 95 -2.86 15.99 -12.63
N THR A 96 -4.09 15.84 -12.18
CA THR A 96 -4.42 15.06 -10.95
C THR A 96 -5.30 13.89 -11.31
N VAL A 97 -4.89 12.70 -10.91
CA VAL A 97 -5.66 11.46 -11.10
C VAL A 97 -6.01 10.85 -9.77
N SER A 98 -7.10 10.10 -9.73
CA SER A 98 -7.54 9.34 -8.55
C SER A 98 -7.90 7.91 -8.88
N ARG A 99 -7.87 7.08 -7.86
CA ARG A 99 -8.32 5.68 -7.89
C ARG A 99 -8.86 5.29 -6.52
N PRO A 100 -9.92 4.47 -6.45
CA PRO A 100 -10.38 3.92 -5.18
C PRO A 100 -9.29 3.05 -4.52
N ALA A 101 -9.29 3.02 -3.19
CA ALA A 101 -8.39 2.17 -2.43
C ALA A 101 -8.57 0.68 -2.79
N PRO A 102 -7.55 -0.18 -2.60
CA PRO A 102 -7.68 -1.61 -2.78
C PRO A 102 -8.81 -2.19 -1.92
N GLU A 103 -9.51 -3.21 -2.45
CA GLU A 103 -10.69 -3.82 -1.81
C GLU A 103 -10.44 -4.26 -0.37
N LEU A 104 -9.23 -4.76 -0.09
CA LEU A 104 -8.82 -5.14 1.25
C LEU A 104 -8.83 -3.95 2.21
N VAL A 105 -8.34 -2.79 1.77
CA VAL A 105 -8.32 -1.54 2.56
C VAL A 105 -9.74 -1.04 2.77
N VAL A 106 -10.59 -1.09 1.75
CA VAL A 106 -12.01 -0.73 1.81
C VAL A 106 -12.74 -1.59 2.84
N ARG A 107 -12.53 -2.91 2.83
CA ARG A 107 -13.16 -3.83 3.80
C ARG A 107 -12.71 -3.53 5.24
N ILE A 108 -11.42 -3.31 5.45
CA ILE A 108 -10.87 -3.01 6.78
C ILE A 108 -11.42 -1.66 7.28
N ALA A 109 -11.43 -0.62 6.43
CA ALA A 109 -12.00 0.68 6.78
C ALA A 109 -13.47 0.55 7.17
N GLY A 110 -14.27 -0.19 6.39
CA GLY A 110 -15.67 -0.46 6.70
C GLY A 110 -15.88 -1.20 8.03
N MET A 111 -15.02 -2.17 8.38
CA MET A 111 -15.07 -2.85 9.68
C MET A 111 -14.75 -1.93 10.85
N LEU A 112 -13.91 -0.92 10.63
CA LEU A 112 -13.53 0.08 11.63
C LEU A 112 -14.48 1.28 11.67
N GLY A 113 -15.52 1.31 10.82
CA GLY A 113 -16.50 2.41 10.74
C GLY A 113 -15.96 3.67 10.06
N GLY A 114 -14.90 3.55 9.26
CA GLY A 114 -14.31 4.63 8.50
C GLY A 114 -14.60 4.55 7.00
N ASP A 115 -14.55 5.69 6.32
CA ASP A 115 -14.62 5.73 4.87
C ASP A 115 -13.27 5.37 4.24
N PRO A 116 -13.25 4.57 3.17
CA PRO A 116 -12.01 4.26 2.47
C PRO A 116 -11.46 5.52 1.81
N PRO A 117 -10.15 5.83 1.97
CA PRO A 117 -9.56 6.98 1.32
C PRO A 117 -9.41 6.74 -0.19
N ASP A 118 -9.76 7.74 -1.01
CA ASP A 118 -9.35 7.75 -2.40
C ASP A 118 -7.85 8.05 -2.51
N LEU A 119 -7.17 7.29 -3.36
CA LEU A 119 -5.78 7.51 -3.66
C LEU A 119 -5.67 8.49 -4.82
N SER A 120 -5.11 9.66 -4.58
CA SER A 120 -4.89 10.66 -5.61
C SER A 120 -3.39 10.99 -5.75
N SER A 121 -3.00 11.37 -6.96
CA SER A 121 -1.66 11.86 -7.26
C SER A 121 -1.72 12.97 -8.28
N THR A 122 -0.84 13.97 -8.12
CA THR A 122 -0.70 15.10 -9.02
C THR A 122 0.69 15.08 -9.64
N ALA A 123 0.76 15.22 -10.95
CA ALA A 123 1.99 15.35 -11.70
C ALA A 123 1.98 16.66 -12.52
N ARG A 124 3.16 17.22 -12.76
CA ARG A 124 3.36 18.43 -13.55
C ARG A 124 4.43 18.19 -14.61
N ALA A 125 4.18 18.64 -15.82
CA ALA A 125 5.15 18.68 -16.91
C ALA A 125 5.24 20.10 -17.46
N GLY A 126 6.47 20.60 -17.57
CA GLY A 126 6.80 21.91 -18.11
C GLY A 126 8.28 22.01 -18.43
N PRO A 127 8.73 23.10 -19.05
CA PRO A 127 10.14 23.32 -19.28
C PRO A 127 10.89 23.42 -17.94
N PRO A 128 12.18 23.04 -17.89
CA PRO A 128 13.00 23.12 -16.69
C PRO A 128 13.24 24.56 -16.24
#